data_85842083911eb17f2c7e2ef83825d1dc
#
_entry.id   85842083911eb17f2c7e2ef83825d1dc
#
_cell.length_a   1.000
_cell.length_b   1.000
_cell.length_c   1.000
_cell.angle_alpha   90.00
_cell.angle_beta   90.00
_cell.angle_gamma   90.00
#
_symmetry.space_group_name_H-M   'P 1'
#
loop_
_entity.id
_entity.type
_entity.pdbx_description
1 polymer ?
#
loop_
_entity_poly.entity_id
_entity_poly.type
_entity_poly.pdbx_seq_one_letter_code
_entity_poly.pdbx_strand_id
1 'polypeptide(L)'
;MVPGIDRLLAATPVRFLAARAIWWPAQRTLFVADVHLGKAETFSALGVPVPAGATRSTLQRLIALVDACDAGTLVILGDLLHARAAHSDAVLGPLESALRRRPALRVCLVRGNHDDRAGDPPEALGIEMLDDAHRMGPFELWHHPTDRERGRDPLGAAAPERPDSGHRLAGHLHPAVRLRGRASQGVRLPCFCICAHQTILPAFGDFTGAASIERVPGETLLAIADDRLFELSDR
;
A
#
# COMPACT_ATOMS: atom_id res chain seq x y z
N MET A 1 -5.25 17.37 11.42
CA MET A 1 -5.91 16.48 10.44
C MET A 1 -4.90 16.19 9.34
N VAL A 2 -4.69 14.92 8.98
CA VAL A 2 -3.73 14.54 7.92
C VAL A 2 -4.23 15.05 6.57
N PRO A 3 -3.38 15.72 5.75
CA PRO A 3 -3.76 16.21 4.43
C PRO A 3 -4.23 15.06 3.51
N GLY A 4 -5.33 15.28 2.79
CA GLY A 4 -5.89 14.23 1.92
C GLY A 4 -7.10 14.72 1.12
N ILE A 5 -7.61 13.83 0.28
CA ILE A 5 -8.82 14.05 -0.54
C ILE A 5 -9.88 13.05 -0.10
N ASP A 6 -11.06 13.54 0.26
CA ASP A 6 -12.21 12.70 0.63
C ASP A 6 -12.90 12.19 -0.65
N ARG A 7 -13.23 10.90 -0.67
CA ARG A 7 -13.93 10.21 -1.76
C ARG A 7 -14.89 9.16 -1.21
N LEU A 8 -15.81 8.75 -2.05
CA LEU A 8 -16.66 7.58 -1.81
C LEU A 8 -16.07 6.37 -2.56
N LEU A 9 -15.80 5.29 -1.84
CA LEU A 9 -15.53 3.97 -2.40
C LEU A 9 -16.65 3.02 -1.95
N ALA A 10 -17.37 2.40 -2.90
CA ALA A 10 -18.55 1.58 -2.59
C ALA A 10 -19.51 2.29 -1.60
N ALA A 11 -19.87 3.54 -1.91
CA ALA A 11 -20.71 4.42 -1.07
C ALA A 11 -20.14 4.72 0.35
N THR A 12 -18.90 4.35 0.63
CA THR A 12 -18.26 4.55 1.95
C THR A 12 -17.29 5.72 1.91
N PRO A 13 -17.44 6.71 2.80
CA PRO A 13 -16.51 7.83 2.89
C PRO A 13 -15.13 7.36 3.36
N VAL A 14 -14.12 7.64 2.56
CA VAL A 14 -12.71 7.41 2.87
C VAL A 14 -11.88 8.64 2.52
N ARG A 15 -10.68 8.76 3.09
CA ARG A 15 -9.72 9.80 2.76
C ARG A 15 -8.47 9.20 2.16
N PHE A 16 -8.14 9.61 0.95
CA PHE A 16 -6.85 9.33 0.32
C PHE A 16 -5.81 10.28 0.88
N LEU A 17 -4.70 9.73 1.39
CA LEU A 17 -3.63 10.50 2.02
C LEU A 17 -2.42 10.59 1.11
N ALA A 18 -1.81 11.77 1.01
CA ALA A 18 -0.54 11.94 0.27
C ALA A 18 0.59 11.08 0.84
N ALA A 19 0.46 10.66 2.10
CA ALA A 19 1.34 9.67 2.74
C ALA A 19 1.20 8.24 2.19
N ARG A 20 0.55 8.05 1.03
CA ARG A 20 0.37 6.74 0.34
C ARG A 20 -0.49 5.75 1.12
N ALA A 21 -1.56 6.24 1.71
CA ALA A 21 -2.48 5.42 2.51
C ALA A 21 -3.93 5.82 2.24
N ILE A 22 -4.86 4.92 2.55
CA ILE A 22 -6.29 5.22 2.59
C ILE A 22 -6.73 5.16 4.05
N TRP A 23 -7.36 6.22 4.51
CA TRP A 23 -7.95 6.33 5.84
C TRP A 23 -9.46 6.13 5.77
N TRP A 24 -10.00 5.20 6.57
CA TRP A 24 -11.42 4.98 6.77
C TRP A 24 -11.84 5.44 8.17
N PRO A 25 -12.30 6.70 8.31
CA PRO A 25 -12.54 7.30 9.62
C PRO A 25 -13.57 6.55 10.47
N ALA A 26 -14.68 6.11 9.86
CA ALA A 26 -15.77 5.45 10.56
C ALA A 26 -15.36 4.16 11.30
N GLN A 27 -14.31 3.49 10.84
CA GLN A 27 -13.76 2.26 11.42
C GLN A 27 -12.37 2.46 12.03
N ARG A 28 -11.86 3.69 12.05
CA ARG A 28 -10.50 4.00 12.50
C ARG A 28 -9.46 3.05 11.88
N THR A 29 -9.64 2.76 10.57
CA THR A 29 -8.80 1.81 9.83
C THR A 29 -7.93 2.52 8.80
N LEU A 30 -6.64 2.25 8.85
CA LEU A 30 -5.64 2.74 7.91
C LEU A 30 -5.20 1.60 7.00
N PHE A 31 -5.29 1.81 5.68
CA PHE A 31 -4.81 0.86 4.67
C PHE A 31 -3.53 1.38 4.03
N VAL A 32 -2.53 0.52 3.96
CA VAL A 32 -1.26 0.73 3.23
C VAL A 32 -0.92 -0.52 2.42
N ALA A 33 -0.03 -0.42 1.46
CA ALA A 33 0.46 -1.55 0.66
C ALA A 33 1.97 -1.48 0.50
N ASP A 34 2.61 -2.63 0.29
CA ASP A 34 3.99 -2.73 -0.20
C ASP A 34 4.99 -1.93 0.66
N VAL A 35 5.04 -2.24 1.95
CA VAL A 35 5.90 -1.57 2.94
C VAL A 35 7.36 -1.95 2.73
N HIS A 36 7.63 -3.21 2.37
CA HIS A 36 8.93 -3.76 2.01
C HIS A 36 10.03 -3.50 3.04
N LEU A 37 9.77 -3.74 4.32
CA LEU A 37 10.80 -3.67 5.35
C LEU A 37 11.95 -4.63 5.02
N GLY A 38 13.18 -4.19 5.25
CA GLY A 38 14.37 -4.98 4.96
C GLY A 38 14.84 -4.96 3.50
N LYS A 39 14.17 -4.20 2.61
CA LYS A 39 14.57 -4.12 1.21
C LYS A 39 15.93 -3.45 1.04
N ALA A 40 16.16 -2.34 1.71
CA ALA A 40 17.43 -1.64 1.66
C ALA A 40 18.57 -2.52 2.18
N GLU A 41 18.35 -3.23 3.26
CA GLU A 41 19.30 -4.17 3.87
C GLU A 41 19.65 -5.33 2.91
N THR A 42 18.63 -5.89 2.24
CA THR A 42 18.82 -6.95 1.25
C THR A 42 19.67 -6.47 0.06
N PHE A 43 19.38 -5.30 -0.48
CA PHE A 43 20.16 -4.75 -1.61
C PHE A 43 21.58 -4.36 -1.18
N SER A 44 21.74 -3.80 0.03
CA SER A 44 23.06 -3.49 0.59
C SER A 44 23.93 -4.75 0.74
N ALA A 45 23.36 -5.85 1.21
CA ALA A 45 24.05 -7.13 1.32
C ALA A 45 24.50 -7.69 -0.04
N LEU A 46 23.81 -7.31 -1.12
CA LEU A 46 24.18 -7.64 -2.51
C LEU A 46 25.18 -6.63 -3.12
N GLY A 47 25.70 -5.68 -2.34
CA GLY A 47 26.65 -4.68 -2.81
C GLY A 47 26.03 -3.52 -3.62
N VAL A 48 24.71 -3.43 -3.66
CA VAL A 48 24.02 -2.31 -4.33
C VAL A 48 24.00 -1.10 -3.39
N PRO A 49 24.48 0.07 -3.83
CA PRO A 49 24.38 1.29 -3.03
C PRO A 49 22.91 1.66 -2.77
N VAL A 50 22.52 1.73 -1.51
CA VAL A 50 21.17 2.11 -1.08
C VAL A 50 21.25 3.21 0.00
N PRO A 51 20.24 4.09 0.08
CA PRO A 51 20.20 5.09 1.13
C PRO A 51 20.17 4.41 2.52
N ALA A 52 21.11 4.81 3.39
CA ALA A 52 21.13 4.29 4.76
C ALA A 52 19.85 4.68 5.51
N GLY A 53 19.28 3.73 6.27
CA GLY A 53 18.12 4.00 7.12
C GLY A 53 16.77 4.03 6.42
N ALA A 54 16.66 3.61 5.15
CA ALA A 54 15.39 3.60 4.41
C ALA A 54 14.30 2.77 5.12
N THR A 55 14.64 1.59 5.65
CA THR A 55 13.69 0.77 6.44
C THR A 55 13.21 1.50 7.69
N ARG A 56 14.13 2.16 8.40
CA ARG A 56 13.77 2.94 9.60
C ARG A 56 12.89 4.14 9.25
N SER A 57 13.21 4.87 8.19
CA SER A 57 12.41 6.00 7.69
C SER A 57 11.00 5.56 7.33
N THR A 58 10.87 4.48 6.57
CA THR A 58 9.57 3.89 6.20
C THR A 58 8.75 3.54 7.45
N LEU A 59 9.35 2.86 8.43
CA LEU A 59 8.67 2.49 9.67
C LEU A 59 8.27 3.72 10.49
N GLN A 60 9.16 4.70 10.64
CA GLN A 60 8.84 5.93 11.37
C GLN A 60 7.68 6.67 10.73
N ARG A 61 7.63 6.77 9.40
CA ARG A 61 6.54 7.40 8.67
C ARG A 61 5.23 6.62 8.85
N LEU A 62 5.27 5.28 8.80
CA LEU A 62 4.09 4.43 9.02
C LEU A 62 3.49 4.67 10.40
N ILE A 63 4.33 4.65 11.42
CA ILE A 63 3.90 4.83 12.81
C ILE A 63 3.40 6.25 13.07
N ALA A 64 4.07 7.26 12.53
CA ALA A 64 3.61 8.65 12.63
C ALA A 64 2.23 8.83 12.00
N LEU A 65 1.96 8.12 10.89
CA LEU A 65 0.68 8.18 10.22
C LEU A 65 -0.42 7.47 11.03
N VAL A 66 -0.13 6.30 11.61
CA VAL A 66 -1.02 5.59 12.54
C VAL A 66 -1.44 6.51 13.68
N ASP A 67 -0.47 7.20 14.31
CA ASP A 67 -0.73 8.12 15.42
C ASP A 67 -1.52 9.36 14.96
N ALA A 68 -1.16 9.94 13.81
CA ALA A 68 -1.83 11.14 13.29
C ALA A 68 -3.29 10.89 12.88
N CYS A 69 -3.62 9.67 12.46
CA CYS A 69 -4.98 9.24 12.14
C CYS A 69 -5.73 8.72 13.38
N ASP A 70 -5.07 8.53 14.53
CA ASP A 70 -5.62 7.82 15.68
C ASP A 70 -6.19 6.44 15.27
N ALA A 71 -5.42 5.69 14.46
CA ALA A 71 -5.86 4.44 13.89
C ALA A 71 -5.97 3.34 14.96
N GLY A 72 -7.11 2.67 15.02
CA GLY A 72 -7.32 1.46 15.83
C GLY A 72 -6.93 0.19 15.09
N THR A 73 -6.93 0.24 13.75
CA THR A 73 -6.54 -0.88 12.89
C THR A 73 -5.62 -0.39 11.78
N LEU A 74 -4.52 -1.10 11.58
CA LEU A 74 -3.62 -0.97 10.43
C LEU A 74 -3.75 -2.21 9.57
N VAL A 75 -4.15 -2.04 8.31
CA VAL A 75 -4.22 -3.12 7.32
C VAL A 75 -3.10 -2.92 6.31
N ILE A 76 -2.29 -3.94 6.11
CA ILE A 76 -1.22 -3.98 5.13
C ILE A 76 -1.64 -4.92 4.00
N LEU A 77 -1.78 -4.38 2.81
CA LEU A 77 -2.20 -5.09 1.60
C LEU A 77 -1.00 -5.76 0.91
N GLY A 78 -0.34 -6.63 1.64
CA GLY A 78 0.80 -7.42 1.22
C GLY A 78 2.15 -6.72 1.26
N ASP A 79 3.19 -7.55 1.13
CA ASP A 79 4.59 -7.16 1.03
C ASP A 79 5.07 -6.29 2.21
N LEU A 80 4.77 -6.75 3.44
CA LEU A 80 5.34 -6.17 4.64
C LEU A 80 6.84 -6.41 4.70
N LEU A 81 7.28 -7.67 4.49
CA LEU A 81 8.68 -8.07 4.51
C LEU A 81 9.20 -8.29 3.08
N HIS A 82 10.39 -7.77 2.78
CA HIS A 82 10.91 -7.87 1.41
C HIS A 82 11.51 -9.25 1.08
N ALA A 83 12.23 -9.85 2.01
CA ALA A 83 12.93 -11.12 1.85
C ALA A 83 13.30 -11.71 3.22
N ARG A 84 13.81 -12.95 3.26
CA ARG A 84 14.24 -13.62 4.50
C ARG A 84 15.21 -12.79 5.35
N ALA A 85 16.06 -11.99 4.73
CA ALA A 85 16.98 -11.09 5.44
C ALA A 85 16.24 -10.02 6.29
N ALA A 86 14.95 -9.79 6.03
CA ALA A 86 14.12 -8.89 6.83
C ALA A 86 13.80 -9.44 8.22
N HIS A 87 14.00 -10.74 8.48
CA HIS A 87 13.83 -11.35 9.81
C HIS A 87 14.98 -11.03 10.79
N SER A 88 15.85 -10.11 10.44
CA SER A 88 16.92 -9.67 11.36
C SER A 88 16.40 -8.74 12.45
N ASP A 89 17.06 -8.74 13.62
CA ASP A 89 16.75 -7.83 14.72
C ASP A 89 16.84 -6.36 14.31
N ALA A 90 17.71 -6.05 13.35
CA ALA A 90 17.86 -4.69 12.81
C ALA A 90 16.60 -4.19 12.12
N VAL A 91 15.81 -5.08 11.50
CA VAL A 91 14.56 -4.76 10.80
C VAL A 91 13.34 -4.96 11.72
N LEU A 92 13.25 -6.11 12.40
CA LEU A 92 12.08 -6.45 13.21
C LEU A 92 12.08 -5.78 14.59
N GLY A 93 13.22 -5.56 15.22
CA GLY A 93 13.31 -4.94 16.55
C GLY A 93 12.66 -3.55 16.63
N PRO A 94 12.90 -2.65 15.70
CA PRO A 94 12.19 -1.36 15.64
C PRO A 94 10.67 -1.51 15.45
N LEU A 95 10.22 -2.45 14.61
CA LEU A 95 8.79 -2.74 14.39
C LEU A 95 8.16 -3.27 15.68
N GLU A 96 8.75 -4.28 16.30
CA GLU A 96 8.30 -4.86 17.56
C GLU A 96 8.20 -3.79 18.66
N SER A 97 9.24 -2.97 18.80
CA SER A 97 9.24 -1.87 19.77
C SER A 97 8.13 -0.86 19.51
N ALA A 98 7.82 -0.58 18.24
CA ALA A 98 6.75 0.34 17.87
C ALA A 98 5.36 -0.23 18.19
N LEU A 99 5.13 -1.52 17.91
CA LEU A 99 3.88 -2.22 18.18
C LEU A 99 3.64 -2.40 19.69
N ARG A 100 4.66 -2.77 20.46
CA ARG A 100 4.56 -2.86 21.93
C ARG A 100 4.12 -1.56 22.62
N ARG A 101 4.49 -0.41 22.05
CA ARG A 101 4.02 0.89 22.54
C ARG A 101 2.57 1.21 22.16
N ARG A 102 1.93 0.37 21.35
CA ARG A 102 0.55 0.54 20.86
C ARG A 102 -0.28 -0.73 21.04
N PRO A 103 -0.48 -1.20 22.27
CA PRO A 103 -1.13 -2.48 22.53
C PRO A 103 -2.58 -2.55 22.06
N ALA A 104 -3.22 -1.38 21.84
CA ALA A 104 -4.58 -1.29 21.30
C ALA A 104 -4.64 -1.26 19.76
N LEU A 105 -3.49 -1.16 19.08
CA LEU A 105 -3.46 -1.18 17.62
C LEU A 105 -3.55 -2.63 17.11
N ARG A 106 -4.61 -2.94 16.38
CA ARG A 106 -4.73 -4.18 15.63
C ARG A 106 -3.95 -4.03 14.31
N VAL A 107 -3.05 -4.96 14.02
CA VAL A 107 -2.32 -4.99 12.75
C VAL A 107 -2.71 -6.23 11.99
N CYS A 108 -3.16 -6.06 10.74
CA CYS A 108 -3.57 -7.13 9.85
C CYS A 108 -2.68 -7.10 8.60
N LEU A 109 -2.29 -8.27 8.10
CA LEU A 109 -1.50 -8.44 6.89
C LEU A 109 -2.19 -9.41 5.94
N VAL A 110 -2.57 -8.94 4.76
CA VAL A 110 -2.84 -9.82 3.62
C VAL A 110 -1.49 -10.25 3.06
N ARG A 111 -1.26 -11.55 2.91
CA ARG A 111 0.06 -12.03 2.46
C ARG A 111 0.35 -11.60 1.02
N GLY A 112 1.52 -10.99 0.79
CA GLY A 112 2.01 -10.67 -0.54
C GLY A 112 3.03 -11.68 -1.05
N ASN A 113 3.40 -11.60 -2.32
CA ASN A 113 4.36 -12.53 -2.92
C ASN A 113 5.79 -12.38 -2.35
N HIS A 114 6.14 -11.25 -1.78
CA HIS A 114 7.39 -11.10 -1.05
C HIS A 114 7.30 -11.74 0.33
N ASP A 115 6.17 -11.61 1.03
CA ASP A 115 5.95 -12.27 2.32
C ASP A 115 6.00 -13.80 2.17
N ASP A 116 5.44 -14.38 1.09
CA ASP A 116 5.55 -15.82 0.78
C ASP A 116 7.00 -16.31 0.71
N ARG A 117 7.88 -15.48 0.16
CA ARG A 117 9.32 -15.81 0.03
C ARG A 117 10.10 -15.50 1.30
N ALA A 118 9.71 -14.46 2.02
CA ALA A 118 10.34 -14.05 3.26
C ALA A 118 10.00 -15.02 4.40
N GLY A 119 8.78 -15.51 4.42
CA GLY A 119 8.14 -16.18 5.56
C GLY A 119 7.30 -15.18 6.37
N ASP A 120 6.30 -15.70 7.08
CA ASP A 120 5.41 -14.88 7.90
C ASP A 120 6.16 -14.11 8.98
N PRO A 121 5.70 -12.92 9.36
CA PRO A 121 6.23 -12.19 10.49
C PRO A 121 6.16 -13.07 11.77
N PRO A 122 7.14 -12.95 12.69
CA PRO A 122 7.09 -13.70 13.96
C PRO A 122 5.77 -13.46 14.71
N GLU A 123 5.20 -14.54 15.25
CA GLU A 123 3.94 -14.47 16.04
C GLU A 123 4.01 -13.47 17.20
N ALA A 124 5.20 -13.28 17.77
CA ALA A 124 5.43 -12.32 18.84
C ALA A 124 5.10 -10.86 18.47
N LEU A 125 5.01 -10.55 17.17
CA LEU A 125 4.59 -9.23 16.69
C LEU A 125 3.07 -9.03 16.80
N GLY A 126 2.27 -10.08 17.00
CA GLY A 126 0.82 -10.00 17.10
C GLY A 126 0.14 -9.52 15.81
N ILE A 127 0.77 -9.73 14.66
CA ILE A 127 0.21 -9.39 13.35
C ILE A 127 -0.75 -10.48 12.92
N GLU A 128 -2.00 -10.12 12.67
CA GLU A 128 -3.03 -11.03 12.19
C GLU A 128 -2.87 -11.28 10.70
N MET A 129 -2.65 -12.52 10.30
CA MET A 129 -2.60 -12.89 8.89
C MET A 129 -4.01 -13.05 8.34
N LEU A 130 -4.29 -12.37 7.24
CA LEU A 130 -5.56 -12.44 6.53
C LEU A 130 -5.41 -13.21 5.23
N ASP A 131 -6.42 -13.99 4.88
CA ASP A 131 -6.50 -14.63 3.57
C ASP A 131 -6.84 -13.59 2.49
N ASP A 132 -6.46 -13.88 1.23
CA ASP A 132 -6.92 -13.13 0.07
C ASP A 132 -8.46 -13.07 0.03
N ALA A 133 -9.00 -11.98 -0.50
CA ALA A 133 -10.42 -11.68 -0.50
C ALA A 133 -11.06 -11.50 0.89
N HIS A 134 -10.24 -11.24 1.93
CA HIS A 134 -10.81 -10.95 3.25
C HIS A 134 -11.76 -9.77 3.17
N ARG A 135 -13.00 -9.96 3.67
CA ARG A 135 -14.00 -8.88 3.67
C ARG A 135 -13.91 -8.04 4.94
N MET A 136 -13.77 -6.74 4.76
CA MET A 136 -13.83 -5.74 5.83
C MET A 136 -14.86 -4.66 5.47
N GLY A 137 -16.09 -4.87 5.91
CA GLY A 137 -17.23 -4.03 5.53
C GLY A 137 -17.46 -4.05 4.01
N PRO A 138 -17.44 -2.89 3.32
CA PRO A 138 -17.65 -2.81 1.88
C PRO A 138 -16.39 -3.14 1.06
N PHE A 139 -15.26 -3.41 1.72
CA PHE A 139 -13.99 -3.66 1.05
C PHE A 139 -13.63 -5.13 1.01
N GLU A 140 -13.01 -5.56 -0.08
CA GLU A 140 -12.29 -6.82 -0.21
C GLU A 140 -10.79 -6.53 -0.25
N LEU A 141 -10.04 -7.16 0.64
CA LEU A 141 -8.62 -6.93 0.84
C LEU A 141 -7.82 -7.95 0.03
N TRP A 142 -6.94 -7.47 -0.83
CA TRP A 142 -6.11 -8.29 -1.69
C TRP A 142 -4.69 -7.74 -1.74
N HIS A 143 -3.71 -8.60 -2.03
CA HIS A 143 -2.42 -8.11 -2.44
C HIS A 143 -2.40 -7.81 -3.94
N HIS A 144 -2.82 -8.77 -4.77
CA HIS A 144 -2.81 -8.64 -6.22
C HIS A 144 -4.06 -7.94 -6.74
N PRO A 145 -3.92 -6.88 -7.58
CA PRO A 145 -5.06 -6.29 -8.26
C PRO A 145 -5.55 -7.19 -9.41
N THR A 146 -6.79 -6.97 -9.84
CA THR A 146 -7.27 -7.51 -11.12
C THR A 146 -6.68 -6.71 -12.29
N ASP A 147 -6.71 -7.31 -13.51
CA ASP A 147 -6.37 -6.58 -14.74
C ASP A 147 -7.24 -5.32 -14.85
N ARG A 148 -6.58 -4.17 -15.01
CA ARG A 148 -7.23 -2.85 -15.08
C ARG A 148 -8.14 -2.71 -16.30
N GLU A 149 -7.78 -3.33 -17.44
CA GLU A 149 -8.48 -3.19 -18.70
C GLU A 149 -9.62 -4.22 -18.85
N ARG A 150 -9.51 -5.38 -18.21
CA ARG A 150 -10.38 -6.53 -18.44
C ARG A 150 -11.11 -7.02 -17.21
N GLY A 151 -10.86 -6.47 -16.04
CA GLY A 151 -11.39 -6.98 -14.77
C GLY A 151 -10.99 -8.44 -14.49
N ARG A 152 -9.84 -8.87 -15.02
CA ARG A 152 -9.31 -10.23 -14.87
C ARG A 152 -8.18 -10.26 -13.86
N ASP A 153 -8.04 -11.40 -13.19
CA ASP A 153 -6.85 -11.70 -12.40
C ASP A 153 -5.61 -11.69 -13.32
N PRO A 154 -4.43 -11.16 -12.89
CA PRO A 154 -3.17 -11.24 -13.64
C PRO A 154 -2.80 -12.66 -14.08
N LEU A 155 -3.31 -13.69 -13.41
CA LEU A 155 -3.17 -15.10 -13.78
C LEU A 155 -4.18 -15.56 -14.85
N GLY A 156 -4.96 -14.64 -15.45
CA GLY A 156 -5.87 -14.92 -16.56
C GLY A 156 -7.23 -15.49 -16.17
N ALA A 157 -7.51 -15.70 -14.90
CA ALA A 157 -8.83 -16.05 -14.43
C ALA A 157 -9.77 -14.82 -14.57
N ALA A 158 -10.97 -15.02 -15.13
CA ALA A 158 -11.99 -13.98 -15.08
C ALA A 158 -12.27 -13.68 -13.60
N ALA A 159 -12.12 -12.41 -13.19
CA ALA A 159 -12.62 -12.01 -11.89
C ALA A 159 -14.11 -12.38 -11.86
N PRO A 160 -14.56 -13.14 -10.86
CA PRO A 160 -15.97 -13.50 -10.82
C PRO A 160 -16.78 -12.20 -10.78
N GLU A 161 -17.64 -12.01 -11.77
CA GLU A 161 -18.73 -11.03 -11.70
C GLU A 161 -19.64 -11.47 -10.55
N ARG A 162 -19.29 -11.08 -9.33
CA ARG A 162 -20.16 -11.28 -8.19
C ARG A 162 -20.94 -9.99 -7.99
N PRO A 163 -22.27 -10.01 -8.14
CA PRO A 163 -23.12 -8.85 -7.89
C PRO A 163 -22.95 -8.28 -6.47
N ASP A 164 -22.43 -9.09 -5.55
CA ASP A 164 -22.19 -8.75 -4.13
C ASP A 164 -20.70 -8.58 -3.78
N SER A 165 -19.78 -8.51 -4.75
CA SER A 165 -18.38 -8.29 -4.43
C SER A 165 -18.18 -6.85 -3.95
N GLY A 166 -17.52 -6.71 -2.79
CA GLY A 166 -17.11 -5.41 -2.28
C GLY A 166 -16.12 -4.70 -3.21
N HIS A 167 -15.79 -3.45 -2.92
CA HIS A 167 -14.74 -2.73 -3.62
C HIS A 167 -13.37 -3.27 -3.22
N ARG A 168 -12.59 -3.75 -4.19
CA ARG A 168 -11.25 -4.31 -3.93
C ARG A 168 -10.26 -3.20 -3.58
N LEU A 169 -9.50 -3.40 -2.50
CA LEU A 169 -8.30 -2.63 -2.18
C LEU A 169 -7.09 -3.53 -2.41
N ALA A 170 -6.12 -3.09 -3.21
CA ALA A 170 -4.96 -3.91 -3.58
C ALA A 170 -3.66 -3.10 -3.62
N GLY A 171 -2.52 -3.80 -3.53
CA GLY A 171 -1.16 -3.29 -3.69
C GLY A 171 -0.46 -3.83 -4.94
N HIS A 172 0.77 -4.35 -4.75
CA HIS A 172 1.59 -5.12 -5.68
C HIS A 172 2.11 -4.35 -6.91
N LEU A 173 1.25 -3.60 -7.61
CA LEU A 173 1.62 -2.95 -8.87
C LEU A 173 2.56 -1.75 -8.66
N HIS A 174 2.58 -1.14 -7.47
CA HIS A 174 3.31 0.10 -7.19
C HIS A 174 3.04 1.18 -8.24
N PRO A 175 1.78 1.58 -8.48
CA PRO A 175 1.43 2.43 -9.60
C PRO A 175 2.09 3.81 -9.50
N ALA A 176 2.64 4.27 -10.63
CA ALA A 176 3.17 5.61 -10.80
C ALA A 176 2.82 6.17 -12.17
N VAL A 177 2.54 7.44 -12.23
CA VAL A 177 2.28 8.15 -13.47
C VAL A 177 3.50 8.97 -13.87
N ARG A 178 3.78 9.01 -15.18
CA ARG A 178 4.84 9.83 -15.74
C ARG A 178 4.24 11.12 -16.30
N LEU A 179 4.52 12.24 -15.63
CA LEU A 179 4.19 13.56 -16.13
C LEU A 179 5.35 14.08 -16.98
N ARG A 180 5.03 14.59 -18.17
CA ARG A 180 6.01 15.20 -19.07
C ARG A 180 5.83 16.72 -19.02
N GLY A 181 6.90 17.43 -18.67
CA GLY A 181 6.98 18.88 -18.75
C GLY A 181 7.43 19.37 -20.13
N ARG A 182 7.58 20.67 -20.26
CA ARG A 182 8.24 21.28 -21.42
C ARG A 182 9.72 20.86 -21.44
N ALA A 183 10.33 20.77 -22.63
CA ALA A 183 11.75 20.44 -22.82
C ALA A 183 12.17 19.03 -22.37
N SER A 184 11.34 17.99 -22.63
CA SER A 184 11.65 16.57 -22.39
C SER A 184 11.90 16.20 -20.91
N GLN A 185 11.70 17.10 -19.98
CA GLN A 185 11.75 16.78 -18.55
C GLN A 185 10.53 15.96 -18.17
N GLY A 186 10.73 14.89 -17.42
CA GLY A 186 9.64 14.04 -16.94
C GLY A 186 9.86 13.68 -15.49
N VAL A 187 8.80 13.76 -14.69
CA VAL A 187 8.76 13.28 -13.32
C VAL A 187 7.86 12.07 -13.25
N ARG A 188 8.26 11.08 -12.47
CA ARG A 188 7.44 9.91 -12.16
C ARG A 188 6.94 10.06 -10.73
N LEU A 189 5.63 10.10 -10.58
CA LEU A 189 4.96 10.31 -9.29
C LEU A 189 4.17 9.06 -8.92
N PRO A 190 4.28 8.55 -7.67
CA PRO A 190 3.40 7.52 -7.17
C PRO A 190 1.94 8.00 -7.30
N CYS A 191 1.02 7.08 -7.54
CA CYS A 191 -0.39 7.43 -7.63
C CYS A 191 -1.29 6.32 -7.12
N PHE A 192 -2.47 6.67 -6.62
CA PHE A 192 -3.57 5.73 -6.51
C PHE A 192 -4.21 5.58 -7.88
N CYS A 193 -4.61 4.35 -8.20
CA CYS A 193 -5.40 4.04 -9.37
C CYS A 193 -6.79 3.58 -8.91
N ILE A 194 -7.81 4.40 -9.17
CA ILE A 194 -9.18 4.18 -8.70
C ILE A 194 -10.02 3.78 -9.91
N CYS A 195 -10.50 2.53 -9.90
CA CYS A 195 -11.38 1.97 -10.90
C CYS A 195 -12.78 1.74 -10.31
N ALA A 196 -13.75 1.35 -11.12
CA ALA A 196 -15.13 1.12 -10.67
C ALA A 196 -15.24 0.11 -9.52
N HIS A 197 -14.43 -0.96 -9.54
CA HIS A 197 -14.52 -2.08 -8.59
C HIS A 197 -13.26 -2.32 -7.79
N GLN A 198 -12.19 -1.56 -8.03
CA GLN A 198 -10.94 -1.69 -7.29
C GLN A 198 -10.22 -0.35 -7.14
N THR A 199 -9.41 -0.26 -6.09
CA THR A 199 -8.43 0.79 -5.90
C THR A 199 -7.08 0.16 -5.65
N ILE A 200 -6.07 0.54 -6.45
CA ILE A 200 -4.70 0.08 -6.29
C ILE A 200 -3.92 1.19 -5.58
N LEU A 201 -3.32 0.83 -4.44
CA LEU A 201 -2.53 1.74 -3.64
C LEU A 201 -1.09 1.84 -4.19
N PRO A 202 -0.47 3.02 -4.12
CA PRO A 202 0.98 3.13 -4.35
C PRO A 202 1.75 2.44 -3.23
N ALA A 203 2.94 1.92 -3.55
CA ALA A 203 3.81 1.35 -2.53
C ALA A 203 4.12 2.35 -1.41
N PHE A 204 3.94 1.90 -0.17
CA PHE A 204 4.23 2.72 1.01
C PHE A 204 5.73 2.89 1.23
N GLY A 205 6.53 1.85 0.98
CA GLY A 205 7.96 1.86 1.21
C GLY A 205 8.70 2.93 0.41
N ASP A 206 9.75 3.51 0.99
CA ASP A 206 10.53 4.58 0.33
C ASP A 206 11.43 4.07 -0.78
N PHE A 207 12.01 2.89 -0.60
CA PHE A 207 12.92 2.26 -1.54
C PHE A 207 12.21 1.17 -2.35
N THR A 208 11.12 1.52 -3.04
CA THR A 208 10.36 0.58 -3.89
C THR A 208 10.48 1.00 -5.36
N GLY A 209 10.50 0.01 -6.25
CA GLY A 209 10.26 0.26 -7.66
C GLY A 209 8.84 0.82 -7.88
N ALA A 210 8.56 1.26 -9.09
CA ALA A 210 7.21 1.68 -9.46
C ALA A 210 6.93 1.30 -10.91
N ALA A 211 5.74 0.74 -11.17
CA ALA A 211 5.25 0.52 -12.51
C ALA A 211 4.67 1.82 -13.08
N SER A 212 5.21 2.26 -14.21
CA SER A 212 4.59 3.37 -14.91
C SER A 212 3.28 2.91 -15.54
N ILE A 213 2.20 3.55 -15.14
CA ILE A 213 0.87 3.26 -15.67
C ILE A 213 0.37 4.42 -16.51
N GLU A 214 -0.40 4.09 -17.54
CA GLU A 214 -1.20 5.04 -18.30
C GLU A 214 -2.64 4.95 -17.80
N ARG A 215 -3.34 6.08 -17.83
CA ARG A 215 -4.75 6.10 -17.45
C ARG A 215 -5.58 5.41 -18.53
N VAL A 216 -6.49 4.54 -18.13
CA VAL A 216 -7.51 3.96 -19.01
C VAL A 216 -8.86 4.64 -18.78
N PRO A 217 -9.77 4.66 -19.78
CA PRO A 217 -11.11 5.23 -19.61
C PRO A 217 -11.84 4.65 -18.39
N GLY A 218 -12.47 5.52 -17.61
CA GLY A 218 -13.18 5.14 -16.39
C GLY A 218 -12.32 5.06 -15.14
N GLU A 219 -11.00 5.31 -15.23
CA GLU A 219 -10.11 5.38 -14.08
C GLU A 219 -9.87 6.82 -13.61
N THR A 220 -9.70 6.98 -12.32
CA THR A 220 -9.15 8.19 -11.70
C THR A 220 -7.77 7.90 -11.16
N LEU A 221 -6.78 8.70 -11.57
CA LEU A 221 -5.43 8.66 -11.00
C LEU A 221 -5.26 9.83 -10.04
N LEU A 222 -4.93 9.52 -8.78
CA LEU A 222 -4.52 10.55 -7.80
C LEU A 222 -3.00 10.48 -7.65
N ALA A 223 -2.29 11.35 -8.36
CA ALA A 223 -0.84 11.47 -8.28
C ALA A 223 -0.41 12.14 -6.97
N ILE A 224 0.73 11.73 -6.46
CA ILE A 224 1.31 12.24 -5.21
C ILE A 224 2.59 12.99 -5.55
N ALA A 225 2.62 14.29 -5.22
CA ALA A 225 3.83 15.09 -5.26
C ALA A 225 3.99 15.81 -3.92
N ASP A 226 5.13 15.60 -3.29
CA ASP A 226 5.38 16.05 -1.92
C ASP A 226 4.26 15.59 -0.97
N ASP A 227 3.64 16.50 -0.24
CA ASP A 227 2.55 16.22 0.69
C ASP A 227 1.15 16.47 0.10
N ARG A 228 1.00 16.46 -1.24
CA ARG A 228 -0.23 16.80 -1.93
C ARG A 228 -0.66 15.72 -2.91
N LEU A 229 -1.98 15.61 -3.06
CA LEU A 229 -2.64 14.76 -4.06
C LEU A 229 -3.15 15.65 -5.20
N PHE A 230 -2.98 15.15 -6.41
CA PHE A 230 -3.44 15.79 -7.65
C PHE A 230 -4.26 14.79 -8.46
N GLU A 231 -5.50 15.13 -8.72
CA GLU A 231 -6.31 14.35 -9.65
C GLU A 231 -5.91 14.66 -11.10
N LEU A 232 -5.61 13.61 -11.84
CA LEU A 232 -5.26 13.74 -13.25
C LEU A 232 -6.53 13.62 -14.09
N SER A 233 -6.99 14.74 -14.62
CA SER A 233 -8.12 14.81 -15.57
C SER A 233 -7.66 14.57 -17.00
N ASP A 234 -8.58 14.17 -17.88
CA ASP A 234 -8.38 14.25 -19.33
C ASP A 234 -8.16 15.70 -19.72
N ARG A 235 -7.14 15.94 -20.55
CA ARG A 235 -7.00 17.20 -21.28
C ARG A 235 -7.67 17.06 -22.63
#